data_5730804b0c90b3b638a110bcff426d93
#
_entry.id   5730804b0c90b3b638a110bcff426d93
#
_cell.length_a   1.000
_cell.length_b   1.000
_cell.length_c   1.000
_cell.angle_alpha   90.00
_cell.angle_beta   90.00
_cell.angle_gamma   90.00
#
_symmetry.space_group_name_H-M   'P 1'
#
loop_
_entity.id
_entity.type
_entity.pdbx_description
1 polymer ?
#
loop_
_entity_poly.entity_id
_entity_poly.type
_entity_poly.pdbx_seq_one_letter_code
_entity_poly.pdbx_strand_id
1 'polypeptide(L)'
;MASPSGQNDLDAWFNSKSAAGVNEGSLTFLTSAPVKPLHHHQNTIRLSPDSLTTGWTALTQCHDNLDAVPRAQITFREGYIRELRVTESRLIEQAWIQGPTVQLREVSPGARLCLEAQTRALKDMGNGYYNLFNGPYMRKFLDGYYPMQVSLSIEYPADMLGVIDVSPPEQTGFNVIQKPGRLSVSTIFEGELRTLIQFERKSPSDLIGK
;
A
#
# COMPACT_ATOMS: atom_id res chain seq x y z
N MET A 1 -35.33 -15.23 -42.75
CA MET A 1 -34.11 -14.41 -42.84
C MET A 1 -33.95 -13.69 -41.51
N ALA A 2 -33.05 -14.14 -40.66
CA ALA A 2 -32.78 -13.53 -39.36
C ALA A 2 -31.52 -12.66 -39.51
N SER A 3 -31.63 -11.41 -39.10
CA SER A 3 -30.56 -10.39 -39.18
C SER A 3 -29.46 -10.69 -38.19
N PRO A 4 -28.18 -10.41 -38.50
CA PRO A 4 -27.04 -10.55 -37.58
C PRO A 4 -26.85 -9.26 -36.80
N SER A 5 -27.65 -9.00 -35.75
CA SER A 5 -27.50 -7.83 -34.90
C SER A 5 -26.63 -8.03 -33.66
N GLY A 6 -26.28 -9.29 -33.35
CA GLY A 6 -25.50 -9.58 -32.14
C GLY A 6 -23.98 -9.46 -32.27
N GLN A 7 -23.43 -9.46 -33.47
CA GLN A 7 -21.98 -9.44 -33.68
C GLN A 7 -21.43 -8.00 -33.64
N ASN A 8 -22.20 -7.05 -34.16
CA ASN A 8 -21.82 -5.62 -34.14
C ASN A 8 -21.82 -5.02 -32.72
N ASP A 9 -22.68 -5.50 -31.81
CA ASP A 9 -22.74 -5.01 -30.42
C ASP A 9 -21.55 -5.52 -29.58
N LEU A 10 -21.08 -6.75 -29.85
CA LEU A 10 -19.89 -7.29 -29.20
C LEU A 10 -18.62 -6.58 -29.67
N ASP A 11 -18.48 -6.36 -30.97
CA ASP A 11 -17.34 -5.63 -31.55
C ASP A 11 -17.32 -4.17 -31.11
N ALA A 12 -18.48 -3.51 -30.99
CA ALA A 12 -18.60 -2.16 -30.43
C ALA A 12 -18.25 -2.12 -28.94
N TRP A 13 -18.61 -3.15 -28.18
CA TRP A 13 -18.27 -3.26 -26.77
C TRP A 13 -16.77 -3.51 -26.56
N PHE A 14 -16.14 -4.40 -27.35
CA PHE A 14 -14.69 -4.62 -27.32
C PHE A 14 -13.92 -3.37 -27.75
N ASN A 15 -14.35 -2.67 -28.79
CA ASN A 15 -13.71 -1.45 -29.28
C ASN A 15 -13.91 -0.26 -28.35
N SER A 16 -15.04 -0.16 -27.63
CA SER A 16 -15.23 0.88 -26.61
C SER A 16 -14.38 0.69 -25.37
N LYS A 17 -14.04 -0.55 -25.00
CA LYS A 17 -13.11 -0.86 -23.90
C LYS A 17 -11.64 -0.66 -24.29
N SER A 18 -11.27 -0.89 -25.55
CA SER A 18 -9.91 -0.63 -26.03
C SER A 18 -9.60 0.84 -26.24
N ALA A 19 -10.63 1.70 -26.37
CA ALA A 19 -10.48 3.15 -26.52
C ALA A 19 -10.35 3.90 -25.18
N ALA A 20 -10.77 3.31 -24.05
CA ALA A 20 -10.45 3.82 -22.72
C ALA A 20 -9.06 3.28 -22.37
N GLY A 21 -8.02 4.11 -22.49
CA GLY A 21 -6.62 3.73 -22.26
C GLY A 21 -6.45 2.97 -20.96
N VAL A 22 -6.37 1.65 -21.07
CA VAL A 22 -6.08 0.76 -19.93
C VAL A 22 -4.64 1.05 -19.50
N ASN A 23 -4.43 1.40 -18.23
CA ASN A 23 -3.10 1.62 -17.70
C ASN A 23 -2.34 0.28 -17.69
N GLU A 24 -1.26 0.19 -18.46
CA GLU A 24 -0.40 -1.00 -18.56
C GLU A 24 0.63 -1.13 -17.42
N GLY A 25 0.57 -0.23 -16.43
CA GLY A 25 1.43 -0.27 -15.23
C GLY A 25 2.21 1.01 -14.94
N SER A 26 2.06 2.04 -15.76
CA SER A 26 2.64 3.35 -15.49
C SER A 26 1.99 3.98 -14.25
N LEU A 27 2.82 4.43 -13.31
CA LEU A 27 2.33 5.12 -12.12
C LEU A 27 1.75 6.48 -12.50
N THR A 28 0.47 6.67 -12.20
CA THR A 28 -0.24 7.94 -12.43
C THR A 28 -0.99 8.33 -11.16
N PHE A 29 -0.69 9.52 -10.62
CA PHE A 29 -1.41 10.07 -9.48
C PHE A 29 -2.68 10.78 -9.91
N LEU A 30 -3.79 10.51 -9.22
CA LEU A 30 -5.09 11.09 -9.53
C LEU A 30 -5.37 12.25 -8.58
N THR A 31 -5.92 13.34 -9.12
CA THR A 31 -6.25 14.55 -8.36
C THR A 31 -7.65 14.54 -7.79
N SER A 32 -8.51 13.62 -8.26
CA SER A 32 -9.87 13.46 -7.79
C SER A 32 -10.21 11.98 -7.59
N ALA A 33 -10.96 11.68 -6.53
CA ALA A 33 -11.47 10.35 -6.30
C ALA A 33 -12.58 10.02 -7.32
N PRO A 34 -12.60 8.81 -7.90
CA PRO A 34 -13.74 8.32 -8.65
C PRO A 34 -15.02 8.29 -7.80
N VAL A 35 -16.18 8.34 -8.47
CA VAL A 35 -17.50 8.32 -7.79
C VAL A 35 -17.72 7.03 -7.00
N LYS A 36 -17.14 5.91 -7.43
CA LYS A 36 -17.25 4.62 -6.73
C LYS A 36 -16.25 4.53 -5.58
N PRO A 37 -16.63 3.92 -4.45
CA PRO A 37 -15.68 3.63 -3.38
C PRO A 37 -14.46 2.88 -3.92
N LEU A 38 -13.28 3.36 -3.57
CA LEU A 38 -12.02 2.72 -3.96
C LEU A 38 -11.56 1.72 -2.90
N HIS A 39 -10.84 0.69 -3.32
CA HIS A 39 -10.02 -0.08 -2.42
C HIS A 39 -9.03 0.87 -1.75
N HIS A 40 -9.13 1.00 -0.44
CA HIS A 40 -8.26 1.84 0.38
C HIS A 40 -7.33 0.95 1.22
N HIS A 41 -6.03 1.02 0.91
CA HIS A 41 -4.98 0.35 1.65
C HIS A 41 -4.35 1.32 2.65
N GLN A 42 -4.41 0.99 3.92
CA GLN A 42 -3.90 1.81 5.01
C GLN A 42 -2.80 1.04 5.74
N ASN A 43 -1.60 1.60 5.80
CA ASN A 43 -0.49 1.06 6.55
C ASN A 43 -0.05 2.02 7.65
N THR A 44 0.13 1.51 8.85
CA THR A 44 0.88 2.16 9.92
C THR A 44 2.10 1.33 10.24
N ILE A 45 3.29 1.91 10.05
CA ILE A 45 4.58 1.28 10.34
C ILE A 45 5.19 2.02 11.52
N ARG A 46 5.57 1.28 12.58
CA ARG A 46 6.20 1.85 13.77
C ARG A 46 7.63 1.34 13.87
N LEU A 47 8.55 2.30 13.86
CA LEU A 47 9.96 2.06 14.14
C LEU A 47 10.21 2.26 15.63
N SER A 48 10.85 1.29 16.27
CA SER A 48 11.37 1.38 17.62
C SER A 48 12.90 1.57 17.58
N PRO A 49 13.57 1.89 18.69
CA PRO A 49 15.02 1.87 18.76
C PRO A 49 15.63 0.54 18.29
N ASP A 50 14.99 -0.60 18.60
CA ASP A 50 15.44 -1.92 18.17
C ASP A 50 15.35 -2.13 16.65
N SER A 51 14.45 -1.40 15.97
CA SER A 51 14.33 -1.46 14.52
C SER A 51 15.63 -1.04 13.82
N LEU A 52 16.41 -0.14 14.43
CA LEU A 52 17.67 0.37 13.87
C LEU A 52 18.75 -0.70 13.79
N THR A 53 18.69 -1.71 14.64
CA THR A 53 19.65 -2.82 14.67
C THR A 53 19.14 -4.08 14.00
N THR A 54 17.84 -4.35 14.09
CA THR A 54 17.24 -5.61 13.63
C THR A 54 16.60 -5.51 12.25
N GLY A 55 16.22 -4.29 11.83
CA GLY A 55 15.43 -4.02 10.64
C GLY A 55 13.92 -4.35 10.78
N TRP A 56 13.50 -4.93 11.92
CA TRP A 56 12.10 -5.28 12.16
C TRP A 56 11.30 -4.08 12.66
N THR A 57 10.12 -3.90 12.08
CA THR A 57 9.18 -2.82 12.38
C THR A 57 7.80 -3.40 12.65
N ALA A 58 7.01 -2.78 13.53
CA ALA A 58 5.63 -3.16 13.70
C ALA A 58 4.77 -2.63 12.54
N LEU A 59 3.90 -3.48 12.01
CA LEU A 59 2.95 -3.16 10.93
C LEU A 59 1.53 -3.34 11.43
N THR A 60 0.69 -2.32 11.21
CA THR A 60 -0.77 -2.44 11.19
C THR A 60 -1.22 -2.11 9.77
N GLN A 61 -1.93 -3.04 9.13
CA GLN A 61 -2.39 -2.91 7.74
C GLN A 61 -3.88 -3.15 7.68
N CYS A 62 -4.62 -2.19 7.10
CA CYS A 62 -6.05 -2.35 6.86
C CYS A 62 -6.37 -2.15 5.37
N HIS A 63 -7.38 -2.88 4.93
CA HIS A 63 -7.96 -2.78 3.59
C HIS A 63 -9.45 -2.51 3.73
N ASP A 64 -9.91 -1.39 3.20
CA ASP A 64 -11.33 -1.06 3.07
C ASP A 64 -11.78 -1.19 1.61
N ASN A 65 -13.04 -1.51 1.42
CA ASN A 65 -13.64 -1.67 0.09
C ASN A 65 -12.89 -2.66 -0.80
N LEU A 66 -12.55 -3.83 -0.24
CA LEU A 66 -12.00 -4.93 -1.02
C LEU A 66 -12.95 -5.32 -2.15
N ASP A 67 -12.38 -5.74 -3.28
CA ASP A 67 -13.16 -6.26 -4.41
C ASP A 67 -13.90 -7.53 -4.03
N ALA A 68 -15.15 -7.64 -4.48
CA ALA A 68 -15.96 -8.82 -4.29
C ALA A 68 -15.43 -9.98 -5.15
N VAL A 69 -14.88 -11.00 -4.50
CA VAL A 69 -14.28 -12.15 -5.15
C VAL A 69 -14.50 -13.42 -4.33
N PRO A 70 -14.65 -14.60 -4.96
CA PRO A 70 -14.78 -15.86 -4.23
C PRO A 70 -13.54 -16.21 -3.42
N ARG A 71 -12.35 -15.83 -3.91
CA ARG A 71 -11.07 -16.07 -3.24
C ARG A 71 -10.10 -14.93 -3.50
N ALA A 72 -9.37 -14.54 -2.45
CA ALA A 72 -8.26 -13.60 -2.54
C ALA A 72 -7.14 -14.01 -1.57
N GLN A 73 -5.97 -13.47 -1.79
CA GLN A 73 -4.83 -13.63 -0.87
C GLN A 73 -3.99 -12.37 -0.79
N ILE A 74 -3.43 -12.13 0.39
CA ILE A 74 -2.42 -11.11 0.62
C ILE A 74 -1.15 -11.84 1.00
N THR A 75 -0.13 -11.76 0.15
CA THR A 75 1.12 -12.49 0.32
C THR A 75 2.24 -11.53 0.70
N PHE A 76 2.92 -11.84 1.77
CA PHE A 76 4.13 -11.16 2.20
C PHE A 76 5.36 -11.97 1.78
N ARG A 77 6.50 -11.30 1.71
CA ARG A 77 7.76 -11.97 1.41
C ARG A 77 8.18 -12.88 2.57
N GLU A 78 8.43 -14.14 2.27
CA GLU A 78 8.92 -15.10 3.23
C GLU A 78 10.25 -14.65 3.86
N GLY A 79 10.40 -14.84 5.18
CA GLY A 79 11.55 -14.36 5.95
C GLY A 79 11.53 -12.85 6.25
N TYR A 80 10.56 -12.08 5.70
CA TYR A 80 10.39 -10.65 5.94
C TYR A 80 9.11 -10.31 6.71
N ILE A 81 8.35 -11.31 7.11
CA ILE A 81 7.13 -11.19 7.92
C ILE A 81 7.17 -12.20 9.06
N ARG A 82 6.71 -11.79 10.24
CA ARG A 82 6.47 -12.67 11.39
C ARG A 82 5.34 -12.13 12.25
N GLU A 83 4.81 -12.96 13.14
CA GLU A 83 3.70 -12.60 14.04
C GLU A 83 2.47 -12.07 13.29
N LEU A 84 2.26 -12.56 12.07
CA LEU A 84 1.15 -12.17 11.22
C LEU A 84 -0.16 -12.67 11.82
N ARG A 85 -1.13 -11.76 12.03
CA ARG A 85 -2.47 -12.09 12.53
C ARG A 85 -3.54 -11.22 11.88
N VAL A 86 -4.73 -11.77 11.74
CA VAL A 86 -5.93 -11.04 11.38
C VAL A 86 -6.51 -10.42 12.65
N THR A 87 -6.74 -9.12 12.66
CA THR A 87 -7.31 -8.39 13.81
C THR A 87 -8.75 -7.97 13.57
N GLU A 88 -9.16 -7.78 12.33
CA GLU A 88 -10.54 -7.50 11.93
C GLU A 88 -10.83 -8.15 10.58
N SER A 89 -12.02 -8.76 10.45
CA SER A 89 -12.54 -9.29 9.20
C SER A 89 -14.05 -9.06 9.16
N ARG A 90 -14.51 -8.23 8.21
CA ARG A 90 -15.92 -7.89 8.04
C ARG A 90 -16.33 -8.05 6.59
N LEU A 91 -17.49 -8.66 6.35
CA LEU A 91 -18.00 -9.01 5.01
C LEU A 91 -17.04 -9.94 4.23
N ILE A 92 -16.34 -10.80 4.97
CA ILE A 92 -15.48 -11.87 4.47
C ILE A 92 -15.90 -13.13 5.25
N GLU A 93 -16.29 -14.19 4.54
CA GLU A 93 -16.78 -15.41 5.22
C GLU A 93 -15.67 -16.09 6.02
N GLN A 94 -14.45 -16.18 5.44
CA GLN A 94 -13.30 -16.74 6.12
C GLN A 94 -12.03 -15.95 5.79
N ALA A 95 -11.24 -15.68 6.84
CA ALA A 95 -9.90 -15.10 6.75
C ALA A 95 -8.97 -15.91 7.68
N TRP A 96 -7.89 -16.47 7.14
CA TRP A 96 -6.92 -17.27 7.92
C TRP A 96 -5.50 -17.07 7.42
N ILE A 97 -4.54 -17.39 8.29
CA ILE A 97 -3.11 -17.31 7.98
C ILE A 97 -2.61 -18.67 7.49
N GLN A 98 -1.84 -18.65 6.40
CA GLN A 98 -1.13 -19.81 5.86
C GLN A 98 0.29 -19.39 5.47
N GLY A 99 1.26 -19.68 6.34
CA GLY A 99 2.63 -19.20 6.18
C GLY A 99 2.69 -17.67 6.13
N PRO A 100 3.35 -17.06 5.15
CA PRO A 100 3.43 -15.61 5.00
C PRO A 100 2.21 -15.00 4.29
N THR A 101 1.09 -15.74 4.18
CA THR A 101 -0.07 -15.35 3.37
C THR A 101 -1.33 -15.31 4.22
N VAL A 102 -2.15 -14.29 4.04
CA VAL A 102 -3.54 -14.23 4.49
C VAL A 102 -4.43 -14.72 3.37
N GLN A 103 -5.19 -15.76 3.63
CA GLN A 103 -6.18 -16.32 2.70
C GLN A 103 -7.55 -15.76 3.03
N LEU A 104 -8.31 -15.40 1.98
CA LEU A 104 -9.68 -14.90 2.09
C LEU A 104 -10.60 -15.75 1.23
N ARG A 105 -11.81 -16.04 1.75
CA ARG A 105 -12.87 -16.72 1.02
C ARG A 105 -14.17 -15.94 1.14
N GLU A 106 -14.91 -15.88 0.03
CA GLU A 106 -16.19 -15.20 -0.12
C GLU A 106 -16.12 -13.76 0.41
N VAL A 107 -15.36 -12.94 -0.31
CA VAL A 107 -15.24 -11.50 -0.04
C VAL A 107 -16.43 -10.79 -0.67
N SER A 108 -17.24 -10.11 0.15
CA SER A 108 -18.41 -9.36 -0.29
C SER A 108 -18.07 -7.88 -0.57
N PRO A 109 -18.89 -7.16 -1.36
CA PRO A 109 -18.66 -5.74 -1.62
C PRO A 109 -18.57 -4.90 -0.34
N GLY A 110 -17.59 -4.01 -0.26
CA GLY A 110 -17.37 -3.17 0.92
C GLY A 110 -16.66 -3.88 2.08
N ALA A 111 -16.08 -5.06 1.82
CA ALA A 111 -15.37 -5.81 2.83
C ALA A 111 -14.18 -5.03 3.42
N ARG A 112 -13.95 -5.28 4.71
CA ARG A 112 -12.82 -4.74 5.47
C ARG A 112 -12.00 -5.89 6.07
N LEU A 113 -10.67 -5.75 5.98
CA LEU A 113 -9.70 -6.64 6.61
C LEU A 113 -8.63 -5.81 7.28
N CYS A 114 -8.30 -6.12 8.55
CA CYS A 114 -7.13 -5.55 9.22
C CYS A 114 -6.19 -6.65 9.70
N LEU A 115 -4.91 -6.37 9.60
CA LEU A 115 -3.81 -7.26 9.94
C LEU A 115 -2.84 -6.56 10.88
N GLU A 116 -2.18 -7.32 11.73
CA GLU A 116 -0.98 -6.89 12.44
C GLU A 116 0.13 -7.89 12.21
N ALA A 117 1.36 -7.37 12.15
CA ALA A 117 2.56 -8.17 11.92
C ALA A 117 3.81 -7.40 12.36
N GLN A 118 4.95 -8.09 12.32
CA GLN A 118 6.26 -7.45 12.23
C GLN A 118 6.82 -7.69 10.83
N THR A 119 7.37 -6.62 10.21
CA THR A 119 8.00 -6.68 8.89
C THR A 119 9.45 -6.23 8.95
N ARG A 120 10.32 -6.90 8.19
CA ARG A 120 11.72 -6.49 8.06
C ARG A 120 11.86 -5.47 6.94
N ALA A 121 11.31 -4.27 7.16
CA ALA A 121 11.18 -3.22 6.15
C ALA A 121 12.29 -2.16 6.22
N LEU A 122 12.93 -2.00 7.39
CA LEU A 122 14.01 -1.03 7.58
C LEU A 122 15.36 -1.68 7.24
N LYS A 123 16.12 -1.03 6.37
CA LYS A 123 17.46 -1.47 5.98
C LYS A 123 18.48 -0.44 6.46
N ASP A 124 19.46 -0.89 7.23
CA ASP A 124 20.65 -0.11 7.56
C ASP A 124 21.53 0.01 6.28
N MET A 125 21.85 1.23 5.91
CA MET A 125 22.69 1.57 4.76
C MET A 125 24.12 1.91 5.17
N GLY A 126 24.43 1.87 6.47
CA GLY A 126 25.68 2.30 7.06
C GLY A 126 25.75 3.80 7.31
N ASN A 127 26.76 4.23 8.08
CA ASN A 127 27.03 5.63 8.40
C ASN A 127 25.85 6.41 9.02
N GLY A 128 24.92 5.69 9.68
CA GLY A 128 23.73 6.30 10.28
C GLY A 128 22.57 6.54 9.33
N TYR A 129 22.63 6.03 8.10
CA TYR A 129 21.53 6.13 7.13
C TYR A 129 20.68 4.85 7.11
N TYR A 130 19.37 5.03 6.97
CA TYR A 130 18.40 3.93 6.93
C TYR A 130 17.40 4.15 5.80
N ASN A 131 17.04 3.06 5.12
CA ASN A 131 16.01 3.04 4.09
C ASN A 131 14.82 2.20 4.54
N LEU A 132 13.63 2.78 4.53
CA LEU A 132 12.37 2.09 4.73
C LEU A 132 11.68 1.90 3.39
N PHE A 133 11.57 0.64 2.96
CA PHE A 133 10.88 0.28 1.71
C PHE A 133 9.46 -0.15 2.01
N ASN A 134 8.50 0.31 1.19
CA ASN A 134 7.11 -0.06 1.32
C ASN A 134 6.44 -0.20 -0.05
N GLY A 135 5.51 -1.15 -0.17
CA GLY A 135 4.91 -1.54 -1.44
C GLY A 135 5.54 -2.83 -2.02
N PRO A 136 5.24 -3.22 -3.26
CA PRO A 136 4.43 -2.48 -4.22
C PRO A 136 2.95 -2.45 -3.83
N TYR A 137 2.33 -1.29 -4.02
CA TYR A 137 0.89 -1.13 -3.97
C TYR A 137 0.35 -1.15 -5.38
N MET A 138 -0.66 -1.95 -5.64
CA MET A 138 -1.33 -2.01 -6.93
C MET A 138 -2.70 -2.66 -6.81
N ARG A 139 -3.62 -2.22 -7.64
CA ARG A 139 -4.90 -2.90 -7.87
C ARG A 139 -4.92 -3.35 -9.33
N LYS A 140 -4.49 -4.59 -9.55
CA LYS A 140 -4.29 -5.17 -10.90
C LYS A 140 -5.28 -6.30 -11.14
N PHE A 141 -5.91 -6.28 -12.31
CA PHE A 141 -6.73 -7.35 -12.86
C PHE A 141 -6.15 -7.81 -14.21
N LEU A 142 -6.80 -8.76 -14.86
CA LEU A 142 -6.35 -9.31 -16.14
C LEU A 142 -6.28 -8.26 -17.26
N ASP A 143 -7.14 -7.25 -17.18
CA ASP A 143 -7.28 -6.18 -18.17
C ASP A 143 -6.55 -4.88 -17.82
N GLY A 144 -5.78 -4.84 -16.72
CA GLY A 144 -4.91 -3.71 -16.40
C GLY A 144 -4.91 -3.28 -14.95
N TYR A 145 -4.42 -2.06 -14.71
CA TYR A 145 -4.34 -1.43 -13.40
C TYR A 145 -5.52 -0.51 -13.18
N TYR A 146 -6.03 -0.50 -11.97
CA TYR A 146 -7.21 0.26 -11.57
C TYR A 146 -6.89 1.21 -10.43
N PRO A 147 -7.67 2.30 -10.27
CA PRO A 147 -7.48 3.22 -9.18
C PRO A 147 -7.55 2.54 -7.82
N MET A 148 -6.64 2.90 -6.93
CA MET A 148 -6.68 2.57 -5.51
C MET A 148 -6.22 3.75 -4.67
N GLN A 149 -6.63 3.76 -3.41
CA GLN A 149 -6.19 4.73 -2.42
C GLN A 149 -5.17 4.09 -1.48
N VAL A 150 -4.10 4.83 -1.17
CA VAL A 150 -3.12 4.45 -0.15
C VAL A 150 -3.00 5.55 0.88
N SER A 151 -3.02 5.16 2.15
CA SER A 151 -2.60 5.99 3.29
C SER A 151 -1.48 5.27 4.04
N LEU A 152 -0.32 5.90 4.13
CA LEU A 152 0.84 5.40 4.83
C LEU A 152 1.15 6.33 6.00
N SER A 153 1.23 5.79 7.21
CA SER A 153 1.69 6.49 8.41
C SER A 153 2.94 5.79 8.93
N ILE A 154 4.02 6.53 9.09
CA ILE A 154 5.27 6.04 9.64
C ILE A 154 5.54 6.78 10.95
N GLU A 155 5.61 6.04 12.04
CA GLU A 155 5.95 6.53 13.37
C GLU A 155 7.39 6.11 13.69
N TYR A 156 8.22 7.04 14.13
CA TYR A 156 9.63 6.81 14.39
C TYR A 156 10.12 7.63 15.60
N PRO A 157 11.18 7.17 16.31
CA PRO A 157 11.75 7.93 17.44
C PRO A 157 12.39 9.25 16.94
N ALA A 158 11.71 10.36 17.19
CA ALA A 158 12.10 11.68 16.67
C ALA A 158 13.41 12.22 17.28
N ASP A 159 13.81 11.71 18.42
CA ASP A 159 15.09 11.98 19.09
C ASP A 159 16.26 11.21 18.46
N MET A 160 15.98 10.13 17.73
CA MET A 160 17.01 9.25 17.14
C MET A 160 17.11 9.40 15.61
N LEU A 161 16.00 9.70 14.96
CA LEU A 161 15.90 9.73 13.49
C LEU A 161 15.33 11.06 12.98
N GLY A 162 15.82 11.48 11.81
CA GLY A 162 15.24 12.49 10.95
C GLY A 162 14.93 11.93 9.57
N VAL A 163 13.80 12.30 8.98
CA VAL A 163 13.51 12.00 7.56
C VAL A 163 14.31 12.98 6.71
N ILE A 164 15.06 12.44 5.74
CA ILE A 164 15.87 13.26 4.82
C ILE A 164 15.35 13.24 3.39
N ASP A 165 14.65 12.14 2.98
CA ASP A 165 14.06 12.05 1.65
C ASP A 165 12.84 11.13 1.63
N VAL A 166 11.91 11.41 0.70
CA VAL A 166 10.72 10.60 0.43
C VAL A 166 10.58 10.43 -1.09
N SER A 167 10.57 9.20 -1.55
CA SER A 167 10.37 8.88 -2.95
C SER A 167 9.09 8.03 -3.13
N PRO A 168 8.18 8.41 -4.04
CA PRO A 168 8.15 9.65 -4.83
C PRO A 168 8.14 10.90 -3.96
N PRO A 169 8.67 12.04 -4.44
CA PRO A 169 8.55 13.30 -3.72
C PRO A 169 7.12 13.83 -3.74
N GLU A 170 6.80 14.73 -2.81
CA GLU A 170 5.51 15.43 -2.77
C GLU A 170 5.21 16.08 -4.12
N GLN A 171 4.02 15.84 -4.64
CA GLN A 171 3.55 16.36 -5.91
C GLN A 171 2.03 16.31 -5.97
N THR A 172 1.45 16.89 -7.02
CA THR A 172 0.00 16.85 -7.26
C THR A 172 -0.52 15.41 -7.25
N GLY A 173 -1.48 15.11 -6.37
CA GLY A 173 -2.04 13.76 -6.16
C GLY A 173 -1.22 12.83 -5.27
N PHE A 174 -0.03 13.25 -4.82
CA PHE A 174 0.80 12.52 -3.85
C PHE A 174 1.20 13.46 -2.71
N ASN A 175 0.45 13.42 -1.62
CA ASN A 175 0.64 14.33 -0.49
C ASN A 175 1.55 13.71 0.56
N VAL A 176 2.52 14.50 1.05
CA VAL A 176 3.46 14.12 2.11
C VAL A 176 3.35 15.13 3.25
N ILE A 177 3.07 14.66 4.46
CA ILE A 177 3.00 15.49 5.66
C ILE A 177 4.02 14.96 6.65
N GLN A 178 5.01 15.79 6.97
CA GLN A 178 6.05 15.47 7.95
C GLN A 178 5.86 16.27 9.24
N LYS A 179 5.87 15.54 10.36
CA LYS A 179 5.90 16.10 11.71
C LYS A 179 7.00 15.39 12.51
N PRO A 180 7.51 15.97 13.60
CA PRO A 180 8.45 15.26 14.47
C PRO A 180 7.91 13.90 14.89
N GLY A 181 8.64 12.82 14.59
CA GLY A 181 8.27 11.46 14.91
C GLY A 181 7.17 10.82 14.04
N ARG A 182 6.65 11.53 13.03
CA ARG A 182 5.61 11.01 12.15
C ARG A 182 5.73 11.54 10.74
N LEU A 183 5.70 10.63 9.77
CA LEU A 183 5.52 10.91 8.35
C LEU A 183 4.21 10.30 7.89
N SER A 184 3.41 11.06 7.14
CA SER A 184 2.16 10.57 6.54
C SER A 184 2.17 10.80 5.04
N VAL A 185 1.77 9.79 4.28
CA VAL A 185 1.58 9.85 2.82
C VAL A 185 0.14 9.50 2.51
N SER A 186 -0.50 10.25 1.62
CA SER A 186 -1.82 9.95 1.10
C SER A 186 -1.90 10.19 -0.40
N THR A 187 -2.46 9.24 -1.13
CA THR A 187 -2.56 9.29 -2.59
C THR A 187 -3.70 8.44 -3.11
N ILE A 188 -4.22 8.82 -4.27
CA ILE A 188 -5.02 7.98 -5.15
C ILE A 188 -4.24 7.85 -6.45
N PHE A 189 -4.07 6.62 -6.94
CA PHE A 189 -3.23 6.37 -8.10
C PHE A 189 -3.70 5.15 -8.89
N GLU A 190 -3.22 5.03 -10.12
CA GLU A 190 -3.21 3.84 -10.96
C GLU A 190 -1.78 3.40 -11.22
N GLY A 191 -1.58 2.13 -11.55
CA GLY A 191 -0.27 1.55 -11.79
C GLY A 191 0.33 0.90 -10.55
N GLU A 192 1.65 0.90 -10.45
CA GLU A 192 2.41 0.31 -9.34
C GLU A 192 3.11 1.41 -8.55
N LEU A 193 2.76 1.55 -7.26
CA LEU A 193 3.40 2.50 -6.35
C LEU A 193 4.37 1.76 -5.41
N ARG A 194 5.59 2.22 -5.37
CA ARG A 194 6.60 1.89 -4.34
C ARG A 194 7.01 3.16 -3.64
N THR A 195 7.17 3.09 -2.32
CA THR A 195 7.67 4.22 -1.55
C THR A 195 8.99 3.85 -0.89
N LEU A 196 9.92 4.80 -0.89
CA LEU A 196 11.18 4.75 -0.17
C LEU A 196 11.25 5.97 0.72
N ILE A 197 11.45 5.75 2.02
CA ILE A 197 11.70 6.82 2.97
C ILE A 197 13.12 6.64 3.50
N GLN A 198 13.91 7.71 3.39
CA GLN A 198 15.28 7.74 3.87
C GLN A 198 15.36 8.48 5.18
N PHE A 199 16.04 7.89 6.13
CA PHE A 199 16.28 8.45 7.45
C PHE A 199 17.77 8.63 7.69
N GLU A 200 18.10 9.65 8.46
CA GLU A 200 19.42 9.84 9.04
C GLU A 200 19.33 9.76 10.57
N ARG A 201 20.31 9.11 11.18
CA ARG A 201 20.45 9.06 12.62
C ARG A 201 20.91 10.42 13.13
N LYS A 202 20.17 10.99 14.07
CA LYS A 202 20.53 12.24 14.72
C LYS A 202 21.75 12.06 15.61
N SER A 203 22.66 13.01 15.56
CA SER A 203 23.79 13.09 16.49
C SER A 203 23.34 13.68 17.83
N PRO A 204 24.03 13.39 18.94
CA PRO A 204 23.76 14.04 20.22
C PRO A 204 23.83 15.57 20.16
N SER A 205 24.62 16.14 19.25
CA SER A 205 24.73 17.59 19.03
C SER A 205 23.45 18.21 18.44
N ASP A 206 22.66 17.45 17.70
CA ASP A 206 21.42 17.93 17.07
C ASP A 206 20.26 18.06 18.07
N LEU A 207 20.43 17.51 19.27
CA LEU A 207 19.43 17.54 20.35
C LEU A 207 19.61 18.74 21.31
N ILE A 208 20.76 19.44 21.27
CA ILE A 208 21.11 20.53 22.22
C ILE A 208 20.77 21.91 21.66
N GLY A 209 20.32 22.02 20.43
CA GLY A 209 20.15 23.26 19.66
C GLY A 209 18.70 23.72 19.45
N LYS A 210 17.82 23.64 20.51
CA LYS A 210 16.50 24.33 20.46
C LYS A 210 16.14 24.88 21.81
#